data_27b9a6650b124a6fa6f0cd5bc5509215
#
_entry.id   27b9a6650b124a6fa6f0cd5bc5509215
#
_cell.length_a   1.000
_cell.length_b   1.000
_cell.length_c   1.000
_cell.angle_alpha   90.00
_cell.angle_beta   90.00
_cell.angle_gamma   90.00
#
_symmetry.space_group_name_H-M   'P 1'
#
loop_
_entity.id
_entity.type
_entity.pdbx_description
1 polymer ?
#
loop_
_entity_poly.entity_id
_entity_poly.type
_entity_poly.pdbx_seq_one_letter_code
_entity_poly.pdbx_strand_id
1 'polypeptide(L)'
;MYKKYVKRWIDIVLSVIALLLLGIPMLFVALLVRCDLGSPVIFKQRRIGKGNKEFKLLKFRSMTDARDENGVYLPDDDRITKFGRFIRATSIDELPSLLNIIKGDMSIIGPRPLPTRYLERYTEEQKRRHEVRPGLSSPSVVNGRNEQTWEEQFQQDVWYVDNVSFCVDVKSIFDTIKIVVTRKGATASDGGARGEFIGTADVEKLRSDAEGNYMKL
;
A
#
# COMPACT_ATOMS: atom_id res chain seq x y z
N MET A 1 22.98 -8.64 10.46
CA MET A 1 22.26 -9.67 11.23
C MET A 1 20.74 -9.37 11.31
N TYR A 2 20.32 -8.16 11.72
CA TYR A 2 18.91 -7.78 11.85
C TYR A 2 18.10 -8.00 10.55
N LYS A 3 18.48 -7.36 9.43
CA LYS A 3 17.80 -7.42 8.11
C LYS A 3 17.57 -8.87 7.63
N LYS A 4 18.50 -9.79 7.92
CA LYS A 4 18.48 -11.15 7.36
C LYS A 4 17.64 -12.13 8.18
N TYR A 5 17.70 -12.05 9.53
CA TYR A 5 17.11 -13.05 10.42
C TYR A 5 16.14 -12.45 11.45
N VAL A 6 16.60 -11.51 12.27
CA VAL A 6 15.85 -11.01 13.43
C VAL A 6 14.55 -10.35 13.02
N LYS A 7 14.61 -9.50 11.99
CA LYS A 7 13.41 -8.83 11.45
C LYS A 7 12.30 -9.82 11.08
N ARG A 8 12.66 -10.93 10.42
CA ARG A 8 11.68 -11.92 10.00
C ARG A 8 10.97 -12.60 11.17
N TRP A 9 11.71 -12.93 12.23
CA TRP A 9 11.12 -13.49 13.44
C TRP A 9 10.18 -12.49 14.13
N ILE A 10 10.58 -11.24 14.25
CA ILE A 10 9.73 -10.18 14.80
C ILE A 10 8.45 -10.04 13.97
N ASP A 11 8.55 -9.97 12.64
CA ASP A 11 7.40 -9.89 11.74
C ASP A 11 6.41 -11.03 11.98
N ILE A 12 6.88 -12.27 12.08
CA ILE A 12 6.03 -13.45 12.33
C ILE A 12 5.38 -13.37 13.70
N VAL A 13 6.17 -13.16 14.75
CA VAL A 13 5.68 -13.17 16.14
C VAL A 13 4.61 -12.09 16.33
N LEU A 14 4.91 -10.86 15.92
CA LEU A 14 3.95 -9.76 16.04
C LEU A 14 2.69 -9.98 15.19
N SER A 15 2.82 -10.55 13.99
CA SER A 15 1.66 -10.84 13.14
C SER A 15 0.79 -11.96 13.71
N VAL A 16 1.38 -13.00 14.33
CA VAL A 16 0.63 -14.06 15.02
C VAL A 16 -0.10 -13.49 16.22
N ILE A 17 0.58 -12.70 17.06
CA ILE A 17 -0.05 -12.04 18.22
C ILE A 17 -1.20 -11.14 17.74
N ALA A 18 -0.99 -10.34 16.72
CA ALA A 18 -2.04 -9.49 16.16
C ALA A 18 -3.24 -10.29 15.66
N LEU A 19 -3.03 -11.42 14.98
CA LEU A 19 -4.13 -12.30 14.53
C LEU A 19 -4.86 -12.95 15.68
N LEU A 20 -4.18 -13.35 16.75
CA LEU A 20 -4.83 -13.91 17.95
C LEU A 20 -5.70 -12.87 18.65
N LEU A 21 -5.23 -11.63 18.77
CA LEU A 21 -5.96 -10.53 19.41
C LEU A 21 -7.10 -10.00 18.52
N LEU A 22 -6.87 -9.88 17.22
CA LEU A 22 -7.81 -9.26 16.28
C LEU A 22 -8.67 -10.29 15.52
N GLY A 23 -8.47 -11.59 15.73
CA GLY A 23 -9.16 -12.64 14.97
C GLY A 23 -10.69 -12.57 15.11
N ILE A 24 -11.20 -12.41 16.34
CA ILE A 24 -12.66 -12.25 16.58
C ILE A 24 -13.18 -10.95 15.96
N PRO A 25 -12.57 -9.76 16.20
CA PRO A 25 -12.92 -8.54 15.46
C PRO A 25 -12.90 -8.70 13.93
N MET A 26 -11.88 -9.38 13.40
CA MET A 26 -11.79 -9.64 11.95
C MET A 26 -12.92 -10.51 11.42
N LEU A 27 -13.36 -11.54 12.17
CA LEU A 27 -14.52 -12.35 11.80
C LEU A 27 -15.81 -11.51 11.79
N PHE A 28 -15.97 -10.61 12.75
CA PHE A 28 -17.11 -9.69 12.78
C PHE A 28 -17.08 -8.73 11.57
N VAL A 29 -15.91 -8.14 11.25
CA VAL A 29 -15.75 -7.33 10.04
C VAL A 29 -16.04 -8.13 8.77
N ALA A 30 -15.58 -9.39 8.69
CA ALA A 30 -15.86 -10.28 7.57
C ALA A 30 -17.36 -10.50 7.36
N LEU A 31 -18.11 -10.67 8.46
CA LEU A 31 -19.57 -10.79 8.42
C LEU A 31 -20.22 -9.50 7.90
N LEU A 32 -19.81 -8.34 8.42
CA LEU A 32 -20.32 -7.05 7.94
C LEU A 32 -20.03 -6.82 6.46
N VAL A 33 -18.80 -7.13 5.99
CA VAL A 33 -18.46 -7.08 4.56
C VAL A 33 -19.34 -8.02 3.75
N ARG A 34 -19.63 -9.22 4.28
CA ARG A 34 -20.52 -10.19 3.62
C ARG A 34 -21.93 -9.68 3.49
N CYS A 35 -22.44 -8.97 4.49
CA CYS A 35 -23.78 -8.36 4.48
C CYS A 35 -23.85 -7.15 3.55
N ASP A 36 -22.81 -6.30 3.52
CA ASP A 36 -22.79 -5.04 2.76
C ASP A 36 -22.45 -5.25 1.27
N LEU A 37 -21.48 -6.12 0.97
CA LEU A 37 -20.89 -6.27 -0.37
C LEU A 37 -21.07 -7.68 -0.97
N GLY A 38 -21.57 -8.63 -0.20
CA GLY A 38 -21.70 -10.02 -0.65
C GLY A 38 -20.38 -10.79 -0.66
N SER A 39 -20.26 -11.76 -1.58
CA SER A 39 -19.06 -12.58 -1.78
C SER A 39 -18.27 -12.09 -3.00
N PRO A 40 -16.93 -12.22 -2.99
CA PRO A 40 -16.05 -12.66 -1.90
C PRO A 40 -15.82 -11.58 -0.84
N VAL A 41 -15.59 -11.99 0.41
CA VAL A 41 -15.26 -11.08 1.54
C VAL A 41 -13.82 -10.58 1.45
N ILE A 42 -12.91 -11.44 0.98
CA ILE A 42 -11.49 -11.12 0.81
C ILE A 42 -11.20 -10.75 -0.63
N PHE A 43 -10.76 -9.52 -0.82
CA PHE A 43 -10.23 -9.04 -2.09
C PHE A 43 -8.76 -9.44 -2.23
N LYS A 44 -8.39 -9.91 -3.43
CA LYS A 44 -7.04 -10.37 -3.76
C LYS A 44 -6.51 -9.56 -4.93
N GLN A 45 -5.38 -8.87 -4.73
CA GLN A 45 -4.77 -8.06 -5.78
C GLN A 45 -3.31 -8.48 -6.00
N ARG A 46 -2.91 -8.65 -7.27
CA ARG A 46 -1.51 -8.93 -7.61
C ARG A 46 -0.65 -7.70 -7.33
N ARG A 47 0.45 -7.93 -6.64
CA ARG A 47 1.43 -6.91 -6.25
C ARG A 47 2.84 -7.44 -6.44
N ILE A 48 3.80 -6.50 -6.53
CA ILE A 48 5.22 -6.83 -6.63
C ILE A 48 5.77 -6.99 -5.20
N GLY A 49 6.42 -8.12 -4.98
CA GLY A 49 7.10 -8.45 -3.74
C GLY A 49 8.63 -8.43 -3.87
N LYS A 50 9.30 -9.02 -2.88
CA LYS A 50 10.77 -9.11 -2.86
C LYS A 50 11.31 -9.84 -4.10
N GLY A 51 12.38 -9.28 -4.70
CA GLY A 51 13.02 -9.83 -5.89
C GLY A 51 12.11 -9.84 -7.10
N ASN A 52 11.22 -8.86 -7.22
CA ASN A 52 10.24 -8.69 -8.30
C ASN A 52 9.24 -9.85 -8.43
N LYS A 53 9.13 -10.72 -7.42
CA LYS A 53 8.16 -11.83 -7.42
C LYS A 53 6.76 -11.31 -7.13
N GLU A 54 5.81 -11.72 -7.95
CA GLU A 54 4.40 -11.40 -7.72
C GLU A 54 3.83 -12.18 -6.53
N PHE A 55 2.95 -11.52 -5.79
CA PHE A 55 2.13 -12.16 -4.75
C PHE A 55 0.71 -11.60 -4.76
N LYS A 56 -0.20 -12.27 -4.09
CA LYS A 56 -1.60 -11.82 -3.93
C LYS A 56 -1.74 -11.13 -2.56
N LEU A 57 -1.84 -9.80 -2.58
CA LEU A 57 -2.18 -9.00 -1.40
C LEU A 57 -3.61 -9.29 -0.97
N LEU A 58 -3.81 -9.60 0.31
CA LEU A 58 -5.10 -9.91 0.90
C LEU A 58 -5.65 -8.68 1.64
N LYS A 59 -6.89 -8.28 1.32
CA LYS A 59 -7.61 -7.21 2.01
C LYS A 59 -9.08 -7.58 2.19
N PHE A 60 -9.77 -6.95 3.13
CA PHE A 60 -11.22 -6.98 3.10
C PHE A 60 -11.73 -6.20 1.88
N ARG A 61 -12.78 -6.73 1.26
CA ARG A 61 -13.46 -6.03 0.17
C ARG A 61 -14.15 -4.80 0.73
N SER A 62 -13.99 -3.65 0.06
CA SER A 62 -14.52 -2.35 0.47
C SER A 62 -15.29 -1.64 -0.62
N MET A 63 -15.39 -2.27 -1.81
CA MET A 63 -16.02 -1.71 -3.00
C MET A 63 -16.90 -2.75 -3.69
N THR A 64 -17.94 -2.29 -4.37
CA THR A 64 -18.76 -3.10 -5.26
C THR A 64 -18.04 -3.40 -6.57
N ASP A 65 -18.59 -4.33 -7.36
CA ASP A 65 -18.15 -4.60 -8.74
C ASP A 65 -19.03 -3.85 -9.77
N ALA A 66 -19.61 -2.71 -9.38
CA ALA A 66 -20.46 -1.90 -10.24
C ALA A 66 -19.72 -1.47 -11.52
N ARG A 67 -20.41 -1.59 -12.64
CA ARG A 67 -19.91 -1.32 -13.99
C ARG A 67 -20.88 -0.44 -14.73
N ASP A 68 -20.37 0.28 -15.73
CA ASP A 68 -21.20 1.02 -16.69
C ASP A 68 -21.84 0.08 -17.74
N GLU A 69 -22.59 0.67 -18.66
CA GLU A 69 -23.26 -0.04 -19.76
C GLU A 69 -22.28 -0.77 -20.70
N ASN A 70 -21.01 -0.36 -20.74
CA ASN A 70 -19.95 -0.95 -21.55
C ASN A 70 -19.17 -2.05 -20.80
N GLY A 71 -19.56 -2.36 -19.56
CA GLY A 71 -18.89 -3.34 -18.71
C GLY A 71 -17.59 -2.85 -18.08
N VAL A 72 -17.28 -1.55 -18.14
CA VAL A 72 -16.13 -0.91 -17.49
C VAL A 72 -16.47 -0.62 -16.03
N TYR A 73 -15.52 -0.85 -15.12
CA TYR A 73 -15.74 -0.50 -13.71
C TYR A 73 -16.01 0.99 -13.54
N LEU A 74 -17.04 1.32 -12.77
CA LEU A 74 -17.30 2.69 -12.35
C LEU A 74 -16.10 3.25 -11.57
N PRO A 75 -15.97 4.59 -11.48
CA PRO A 75 -14.95 5.23 -10.64
C PRO A 75 -14.99 4.71 -9.20
N ASP A 76 -13.85 4.71 -8.53
CA ASP A 76 -13.72 4.16 -7.17
C ASP A 76 -14.67 4.81 -6.17
N ASP A 77 -14.95 6.11 -6.32
CA ASP A 77 -15.86 6.86 -5.44
C ASP A 77 -17.31 6.41 -5.56
N ASP A 78 -17.73 5.93 -6.74
CA ASP A 78 -19.09 5.41 -6.99
C ASP A 78 -19.24 3.94 -6.53
N ARG A 79 -18.13 3.24 -6.37
CA ARG A 79 -18.09 1.83 -5.97
C ARG A 79 -17.89 1.62 -4.48
N ILE A 80 -17.31 2.60 -3.77
CA ILE A 80 -17.03 2.48 -2.35
C ILE A 80 -18.29 2.67 -1.51
N THR A 81 -18.64 1.67 -0.70
CA THR A 81 -19.77 1.77 0.23
C THR A 81 -19.45 2.66 1.44
N LYS A 82 -20.46 3.08 2.20
CA LYS A 82 -20.24 3.81 3.46
C LYS A 82 -19.40 2.98 4.44
N PHE A 83 -19.69 1.69 4.56
CA PHE A 83 -18.92 0.77 5.40
C PHE A 83 -17.51 0.54 4.82
N GLY A 84 -17.38 0.38 3.50
CA GLY A 84 -16.10 0.30 2.81
C GLY A 84 -15.21 1.51 3.06
N ARG A 85 -15.78 2.71 3.04
CA ARG A 85 -15.08 3.96 3.38
C ARG A 85 -14.59 3.97 4.83
N PHE A 86 -15.41 3.49 5.76
CA PHE A 86 -15.04 3.39 7.18
C PHE A 86 -13.85 2.44 7.38
N ILE A 87 -13.90 1.19 6.84
CA ILE A 87 -12.81 0.22 7.02
C ILE A 87 -11.51 0.67 6.34
N ARG A 88 -11.58 1.42 5.25
CA ARG A 88 -10.39 2.04 4.61
C ARG A 88 -9.81 3.19 5.45
N ALA A 89 -10.67 4.09 5.95
CA ALA A 89 -10.23 5.21 6.78
C ALA A 89 -9.55 4.75 8.09
N THR A 90 -9.95 3.58 8.60
CA THR A 90 -9.37 2.97 9.81
C THR A 90 -8.28 1.95 9.51
N SER A 91 -7.96 1.69 8.22
CA SER A 91 -7.02 0.65 7.76
C SER A 91 -7.39 -0.78 8.21
N ILE A 92 -8.61 -1.00 8.66
CA ILE A 92 -9.14 -2.34 9.02
C ILE A 92 -9.15 -3.26 7.80
N ASP A 93 -9.37 -2.70 6.60
CA ASP A 93 -9.33 -3.44 5.35
C ASP A 93 -7.99 -4.14 5.09
N GLU A 94 -6.90 -3.67 5.66
CA GLU A 94 -5.56 -4.23 5.48
C GLU A 94 -5.21 -5.37 6.46
N LEU A 95 -6.02 -5.62 7.50
CA LEU A 95 -5.74 -6.65 8.49
C LEU A 95 -5.54 -8.06 7.92
N PRO A 96 -6.24 -8.52 6.85
CA PRO A 96 -5.96 -9.81 6.24
C PRO A 96 -4.54 -9.95 5.67
N SER A 97 -3.83 -8.84 5.42
CA SER A 97 -2.43 -8.85 4.98
C SER A 97 -1.47 -9.39 6.04
N LEU A 98 -1.88 -9.49 7.32
CA LEU A 98 -1.13 -10.21 8.36
C LEU A 98 -0.83 -11.65 7.94
N LEU A 99 -1.73 -12.29 7.20
CA LEU A 99 -1.51 -13.62 6.62
C LEU A 99 -0.41 -13.60 5.55
N ASN A 100 -0.31 -12.53 4.75
CA ASN A 100 0.80 -12.37 3.81
C ASN A 100 2.15 -12.22 4.54
N ILE A 101 2.15 -11.54 5.70
CA ILE A 101 3.37 -11.43 6.51
C ILE A 101 3.77 -12.81 7.02
N ILE A 102 2.88 -13.58 7.61
CA ILE A 102 3.17 -14.93 8.13
C ILE A 102 3.65 -15.84 6.99
N LYS A 103 3.02 -15.78 5.83
CA LYS A 103 3.42 -16.55 4.65
C LYS A 103 4.81 -16.18 4.14
N GLY A 104 5.26 -14.94 4.34
CA GLY A 104 6.56 -14.44 3.89
C GLY A 104 6.55 -13.59 2.64
N ASP A 105 5.38 -13.26 2.15
CA ASP A 105 5.21 -12.33 1.01
C ASP A 105 5.51 -10.88 1.44
N MET A 106 5.19 -10.54 2.70
CA MET A 106 5.29 -9.20 3.26
C MET A 106 6.07 -9.17 4.59
N SER A 107 6.29 -7.97 5.08
CA SER A 107 6.84 -7.57 6.37
C SER A 107 5.89 -6.56 7.03
N ILE A 108 6.03 -6.31 8.34
CA ILE A 108 5.29 -5.23 9.01
C ILE A 108 5.72 -3.88 8.45
N ILE A 109 7.03 -3.63 8.39
CA ILE A 109 7.60 -2.41 7.82
C ILE A 109 8.41 -2.73 6.56
N GLY A 110 8.17 -1.97 5.51
CA GLY A 110 8.84 -2.09 4.22
C GLY A 110 8.21 -1.17 3.16
N PRO A 111 8.77 -1.08 1.97
CA PRO A 111 8.18 -0.35 0.85
C PRO A 111 6.74 -0.79 0.56
N ARG A 112 5.84 0.17 0.30
CA ARG A 112 4.44 -0.16 -0.01
C ARG A 112 4.33 -1.05 -1.26
N PRO A 113 3.61 -2.19 -1.24
CA PRO A 113 3.48 -3.04 -2.43
C PRO A 113 2.65 -2.35 -3.51
N LEU A 114 3.23 -2.14 -4.69
CA LEU A 114 2.58 -1.45 -5.82
C LEU A 114 2.11 -2.45 -6.89
N PRO A 115 1.19 -2.03 -7.80
CA PRO A 115 0.68 -2.86 -8.88
C PRO A 115 1.79 -3.43 -9.77
N THR A 116 1.60 -4.65 -10.27
CA THR A 116 2.59 -5.35 -11.12
C THR A 116 2.91 -4.59 -12.41
N ARG A 117 1.92 -3.85 -12.95
CA ARG A 117 2.12 -3.02 -14.15
C ARG A 117 3.14 -1.89 -13.99
N TYR A 118 3.57 -1.56 -12.74
CA TYR A 118 4.59 -0.54 -12.50
C TYR A 118 6.02 -1.06 -12.66
N LEU A 119 6.22 -2.40 -12.70
CA LEU A 119 7.55 -2.99 -12.72
C LEU A 119 8.41 -2.53 -13.91
N GLU A 120 7.78 -2.39 -15.08
CA GLU A 120 8.45 -1.95 -16.30
C GLU A 120 8.71 -0.44 -16.36
N ARG A 121 8.06 0.33 -15.46
CA ARG A 121 8.13 1.79 -15.41
C ARG A 121 9.20 2.30 -14.45
N TYR A 122 9.79 1.42 -13.63
CA TYR A 122 10.82 1.80 -12.66
C TYR A 122 12.18 1.95 -13.32
N THR A 123 12.93 2.98 -12.88
CA THR A 123 14.37 3.01 -13.12
C THR A 123 15.08 1.90 -12.33
N GLU A 124 16.34 1.60 -12.68
CA GLU A 124 17.12 0.58 -11.94
C GLU A 124 17.27 0.94 -10.46
N GLU A 125 17.43 2.23 -10.13
CA GLU A 125 17.49 2.68 -8.74
C GLU A 125 16.14 2.46 -8.03
N GLN A 126 15.02 2.78 -8.66
CA GLN A 126 13.69 2.57 -8.09
C GLN A 126 13.35 1.08 -7.89
N LYS A 127 13.88 0.18 -8.72
CA LYS A 127 13.71 -1.27 -8.56
C LYS A 127 14.35 -1.81 -7.29
N ARG A 128 15.36 -1.13 -6.72
CA ARG A 128 16.01 -1.52 -5.47
C ARG A 128 15.03 -1.63 -4.30
N ARG A 129 13.90 -0.93 -4.35
CA ARG A 129 12.81 -1.07 -3.37
C ARG A 129 12.33 -2.51 -3.18
N HIS A 130 12.53 -3.37 -4.16
CA HIS A 130 12.17 -4.79 -4.11
C HIS A 130 13.29 -5.71 -3.57
N GLU A 131 14.42 -5.18 -3.12
CA GLU A 131 15.47 -5.96 -2.43
C GLU A 131 15.02 -6.46 -1.06
N VAL A 132 14.01 -5.80 -0.48
CA VAL A 132 13.37 -6.19 0.79
C VAL A 132 11.91 -6.62 0.55
N ARG A 133 11.28 -7.24 1.58
CA ARG A 133 9.85 -7.51 1.52
C ARG A 133 9.05 -6.21 1.59
N PRO A 134 7.97 -6.08 0.81
CA PRO A 134 7.05 -4.96 0.97
C PRO A 134 6.41 -4.97 2.35
N GLY A 135 6.07 -3.79 2.86
CA GLY A 135 5.51 -3.61 4.19
C GLY A 135 3.99 -3.47 4.21
N LEU A 136 3.39 -3.84 5.34
CA LEU A 136 2.04 -3.43 5.71
C LEU A 136 2.01 -1.92 5.96
N SER A 137 3.06 -1.40 6.60
CA SER A 137 3.35 0.02 6.68
C SER A 137 4.74 0.34 6.15
N SER A 138 5.02 1.62 5.88
CA SER A 138 6.28 2.10 5.28
C SER A 138 6.70 3.41 5.91
N PRO A 139 8.01 3.70 6.07
CA PRO A 139 8.49 5.03 6.44
C PRO A 139 7.97 6.14 5.51
N SER A 140 7.78 5.84 4.22
CA SER A 140 7.22 6.79 3.26
C SER A 140 5.75 7.14 3.53
N VAL A 141 4.97 6.25 4.14
CA VAL A 141 3.57 6.52 4.53
C VAL A 141 3.49 7.57 5.62
N VAL A 142 4.51 7.66 6.47
CA VAL A 142 4.56 8.59 7.61
C VAL A 142 4.80 10.02 7.18
N ASN A 143 5.50 10.22 6.07
CA ASN A 143 5.95 11.53 5.61
C ASN A 143 4.96 12.23 4.65
N GLY A 144 3.71 11.76 4.51
CA GLY A 144 2.70 12.49 3.73
C GLY A 144 1.87 11.69 2.74
N ARG A 145 1.53 10.44 3.02
CA ARG A 145 0.65 9.50 2.26
C ARG A 145 0.29 9.89 0.80
N ASN A 146 -0.52 10.94 0.60
CA ASN A 146 -1.02 11.35 -0.72
C ASN A 146 -0.42 12.68 -1.22
N GLU A 147 0.38 13.36 -0.39
CA GLU A 147 0.98 14.66 -0.71
C GLU A 147 2.38 14.52 -1.35
N GLN A 148 2.98 13.32 -1.29
CA GLN A 148 4.29 13.05 -1.87
C GLN A 148 4.20 12.75 -3.36
N THR A 149 5.22 13.16 -4.11
CA THR A 149 5.44 12.71 -5.49
C THR A 149 5.83 11.22 -5.52
N TRP A 150 5.74 10.57 -6.69
CA TRP A 150 6.20 9.19 -6.85
C TRP A 150 7.71 9.07 -6.62
N GLU A 151 8.45 10.07 -7.07
CA GLU A 151 9.89 10.15 -6.93
C GLU A 151 10.30 10.21 -5.46
N GLU A 152 9.69 11.09 -4.67
CA GLU A 152 9.94 11.19 -3.22
C GLU A 152 9.63 9.87 -2.50
N GLN A 153 8.52 9.23 -2.85
CA GLN A 153 8.18 7.92 -2.28
C GLN A 153 9.26 6.88 -2.61
N PHE A 154 9.70 6.81 -3.87
CA PHE A 154 10.69 5.82 -4.28
C PHE A 154 12.06 6.10 -3.66
N GLN A 155 12.47 7.36 -3.53
CA GLN A 155 13.68 7.74 -2.81
C GLN A 155 13.63 7.28 -1.34
N GLN A 156 12.49 7.48 -0.65
CA GLN A 156 12.32 7.02 0.72
C GLN A 156 12.28 5.48 0.83
N ASP A 157 11.68 4.82 -0.14
CA ASP A 157 11.65 3.36 -0.20
C ASP A 157 13.06 2.78 -0.38
N VAL A 158 13.90 3.38 -1.25
CA VAL A 158 15.30 3.00 -1.44
C VAL A 158 16.13 3.35 -0.20
N TRP A 159 15.94 4.55 0.37
CA TRP A 159 16.57 4.89 1.64
C TRP A 159 16.29 3.86 2.72
N TYR A 160 15.03 3.38 2.83
CA TYR A 160 14.70 2.33 3.78
C TYR A 160 15.46 1.04 3.50
N VAL A 161 15.58 0.61 2.23
CA VAL A 161 16.36 -0.58 1.84
C VAL A 161 17.79 -0.53 2.35
N ASP A 162 18.41 0.65 2.26
CA ASP A 162 19.81 0.88 2.69
C ASP A 162 19.93 0.97 4.22
N ASN A 163 18.89 1.46 4.92
CA ASN A 163 18.92 1.76 6.35
C ASN A 163 18.07 0.80 7.21
N VAL A 164 17.71 -0.39 6.71
CA VAL A 164 16.94 -1.38 7.49
C VAL A 164 17.62 -1.69 8.81
N SER A 165 17.00 -1.26 9.91
CA SER A 165 17.48 -1.50 11.26
C SER A 165 16.31 -1.62 12.24
N PHE A 166 16.56 -2.19 13.43
CA PHE A 166 15.55 -2.30 14.48
C PHE A 166 14.99 -0.93 14.87
N CYS A 167 15.85 0.07 15.03
CA CYS A 167 15.41 1.43 15.40
C CYS A 167 14.52 2.07 14.33
N VAL A 168 14.84 1.90 13.04
CA VAL A 168 14.01 2.41 11.94
C VAL A 168 12.65 1.73 11.91
N ASP A 169 12.61 0.40 12.09
CA ASP A 169 11.35 -0.34 12.11
C ASP A 169 10.48 0.05 13.31
N VAL A 170 11.04 0.13 14.51
CA VAL A 170 10.33 0.54 15.72
C VAL A 170 9.79 1.96 15.58
N LYS A 171 10.61 2.91 15.11
CA LYS A 171 10.17 4.27 14.84
C LYS A 171 8.99 4.28 13.86
N SER A 172 9.09 3.55 12.76
CA SER A 172 8.04 3.48 11.73
C SER A 172 6.73 2.88 12.27
N ILE A 173 6.79 1.91 13.21
CA ILE A 173 5.61 1.37 13.89
C ILE A 173 4.94 2.46 14.72
N PHE A 174 5.68 3.17 15.58
CA PHE A 174 5.12 4.24 16.41
C PHE A 174 4.53 5.37 15.57
N ASP A 175 5.24 5.79 14.54
CA ASP A 175 4.76 6.80 13.61
C ASP A 175 3.46 6.35 12.91
N THR A 176 3.37 5.08 12.49
CA THR A 176 2.15 4.51 11.90
C THR A 176 0.98 4.53 12.88
N ILE A 177 1.20 4.08 14.13
CA ILE A 177 0.17 4.10 15.17
C ILE A 177 -0.32 5.53 15.39
N LYS A 178 0.59 6.51 15.49
CA LYS A 178 0.26 7.93 15.63
C LYS A 178 -0.64 8.41 14.49
N ILE A 179 -0.32 8.08 13.23
CA ILE A 179 -1.11 8.48 12.06
C ILE A 179 -2.49 7.84 12.09
N VAL A 180 -2.60 6.55 12.41
CA VAL A 180 -3.89 5.85 12.49
C VAL A 180 -4.77 6.46 13.58
N VAL A 181 -4.21 6.74 14.76
CA VAL A 181 -4.95 7.34 15.88
C VAL A 181 -5.35 8.78 15.60
N THR A 182 -4.45 9.59 15.04
CA THR A 182 -4.72 11.01 14.74
C THR A 182 -5.53 11.21 13.45
N ARG A 183 -5.73 10.16 12.65
CA ARG A 183 -6.37 10.20 11.31
C ARG A 183 -5.76 11.25 10.38
N LYS A 184 -4.53 11.71 10.65
CA LYS A 184 -3.84 12.71 9.84
C LYS A 184 -3.56 12.13 8.44
N GLY A 185 -4.06 12.78 7.40
CA GLY A 185 -3.93 12.30 6.01
C GLY A 185 -4.84 11.12 5.61
N ALA A 186 -5.83 10.73 6.46
CA ALA A 186 -6.84 9.74 6.09
C ALA A 186 -7.97 10.33 5.23
N THR A 187 -8.16 11.62 5.31
CA THR A 187 -9.02 12.37 4.41
C THR A 187 -8.16 12.93 3.29
N ALA A 188 -8.23 12.33 2.10
CA ALA A 188 -8.10 13.13 0.91
C ALA A 188 -9.24 14.15 1.01
N SER A 189 -8.93 15.33 1.53
CA SER A 189 -9.91 16.41 1.69
C SER A 189 -10.46 16.90 0.36
N ASP A 190 -9.93 16.46 -0.75
CA ASP A 190 -10.34 16.86 -2.09
C ASP A 190 -10.09 15.72 -3.09
N GLY A 191 -10.78 14.57 -2.98
CA GLY A 191 -10.99 13.63 -4.10
C GLY A 191 -9.77 13.16 -4.94
N GLY A 192 -8.59 13.64 -4.66
CA GLY A 192 -7.39 13.39 -5.43
C GLY A 192 -6.64 12.16 -4.95
N ALA A 193 -7.10 10.98 -5.33
CA ALA A 193 -6.18 9.84 -5.38
C ALA A 193 -4.99 10.28 -6.25
N ARG A 194 -3.78 10.20 -5.68
CA ARG A 194 -2.56 10.42 -6.45
C ARG A 194 -2.63 9.69 -7.78
N GLY A 195 -2.37 10.39 -8.88
CA GLY A 195 -2.44 9.84 -10.22
C GLY A 195 -1.61 8.56 -10.37
N GLU A 196 -1.92 7.78 -11.38
CA GLU A 196 -1.17 6.55 -11.67
C GLU A 196 0.30 6.90 -11.97
N PHE A 197 1.23 6.07 -11.49
CA PHE A 197 2.64 6.19 -11.88
C PHE A 197 2.78 5.76 -13.34
N ILE A 198 3.18 6.71 -14.19
CA ILE A 198 3.35 6.50 -15.65
C ILE A 198 4.81 6.23 -16.04
N GLY A 199 5.77 6.45 -15.12
CA GLY A 199 7.21 6.30 -15.35
C GLY A 199 7.94 7.64 -15.22
N THR A 200 9.16 7.63 -14.69
CA THR A 200 9.95 8.87 -14.51
C THR A 200 10.42 9.43 -15.86
N ALA A 201 10.79 8.60 -16.80
CA ALA A 201 11.22 9.02 -18.13
C ALA A 201 10.08 9.69 -18.92
N ASP A 202 8.84 9.21 -18.78
CA ASP A 202 7.68 9.78 -19.45
C ASP A 202 7.31 11.15 -18.87
N VAL A 203 7.51 11.35 -17.55
CA VAL A 203 7.29 12.66 -16.89
C VAL A 203 8.31 13.69 -17.37
N GLU A 204 9.59 13.31 -17.48
CA GLU A 204 10.64 14.20 -18.01
C GLU A 204 10.36 14.60 -19.47
N LYS A 205 9.92 13.63 -20.29
CA LYS A 205 9.53 13.90 -21.68
C LYS A 205 8.34 14.85 -21.77
N LEU A 206 7.29 14.62 -20.99
CA LEU A 206 6.13 15.52 -20.95
C LEU A 206 6.49 16.94 -20.48
N ARG A 207 7.43 17.07 -19.52
CA ARG A 207 7.95 18.38 -19.11
C ARG A 207 8.73 19.08 -20.23
N SER A 208 9.64 18.37 -20.89
CA SER A 208 10.42 18.92 -22.00
C SER A 208 9.54 19.35 -23.18
N ASP A 209 8.50 18.57 -23.49
CA ASP A 209 7.53 18.90 -24.54
C ASP A 209 6.68 20.13 -24.17
N ALA A 210 6.31 20.28 -22.89
CA ALA A 210 5.60 21.45 -22.40
C ALA A 210 6.47 22.73 -22.44
N GLU A 211 7.73 22.64 -21.96
CA GLU A 211 8.69 23.75 -22.01
C GLU A 211 9.04 24.12 -23.44
N GLY A 212 9.19 23.17 -24.36
CA GLY A 212 9.43 23.42 -25.78
C GLY A 212 8.27 24.11 -26.51
N ASN A 213 7.03 23.92 -26.02
CA ASN A 213 5.85 24.62 -26.54
C ASN A 213 5.72 26.07 -26.02
N TYR A 214 6.17 26.35 -24.78
CA TYR A 214 6.19 27.72 -24.25
C TYR A 214 7.24 28.64 -24.91
N MET A 215 8.32 28.06 -25.45
CA MET A 215 9.34 28.84 -26.15
C MET A 215 9.00 29.12 -27.62
N LYS A 216 7.88 28.64 -28.12
CA LYS A 216 7.41 28.86 -29.50
C LYS A 216 6.22 29.85 -29.61
N LEU A 217 5.80 30.44 -28.51
CA LEU A 217 4.80 31.52 -28.42
C LEU A 217 5.48 32.85 -28.10
#